data_7696836a213c2f37361d5f2367638f6b
#
_entry.id   7696836a213c2f37361d5f2367638f6b
#
_cell.length_a   1.000
_cell.length_b   1.000
_cell.length_c   1.000
_cell.angle_alpha   90.00
_cell.angle_beta   90.00
_cell.angle_gamma   90.00
#
_symmetry.space_group_name_H-M   'P 1'
#
loop_
_entity.id
_entity.type
_entity.pdbx_description
1 polymer ?
#
loop_
_entity_poly.entity_id
_entity_poly.type
_entity_poly.pdbx_seq_one_letter_code
_entity_poly.pdbx_strand_id
1 'polypeptide(L)'
;MKESKIDYYQKFRNSSLDTSAVGLTPGSESSYYGATPDNARVIAWAEIFGIHFCCKEGSDTIYVVEPDAPKKKAVYPIAANFPEFMGLVVACNHASVLWQAQDLSRKEFDALVQKNKPSMKQRSVLRAIGNIYHPPVIADPYGYMKNLRK
;
A
#
# COMPACT_ATOMS: atom_id res chain seq x y z
N MET A 1 -4.74 21.94 -22.80
CA MET A 1 -5.62 21.73 -21.65
C MET A 1 -5.05 20.61 -20.77
N LYS A 2 -4.83 20.90 -19.52
CA LYS A 2 -4.31 19.88 -18.60
C LYS A 2 -5.44 18.97 -18.14
N GLU A 3 -5.23 17.67 -18.23
CA GLU A 3 -6.16 16.73 -17.62
C GLU A 3 -6.11 16.91 -16.10
N SER A 4 -7.28 16.85 -15.47
CA SER A 4 -7.36 16.87 -14.02
C SER A 4 -6.72 15.60 -13.47
N LYS A 5 -5.75 15.77 -12.58
CA LYS A 5 -5.13 14.64 -11.91
C LYS A 5 -6.15 13.99 -10.98
N ILE A 6 -6.25 12.66 -11.04
CA ILE A 6 -7.15 11.93 -10.16
C ILE A 6 -6.64 12.04 -8.73
N ASP A 7 -7.51 12.46 -7.82
CA ASP A 7 -7.19 12.44 -6.39
C ASP A 7 -7.50 11.05 -5.84
N TYR A 8 -6.51 10.17 -5.91
CA TYR A 8 -6.65 8.80 -5.43
C TYR A 8 -6.91 8.71 -3.93
N TYR A 9 -6.41 9.67 -3.16
CA TYR A 9 -6.68 9.73 -1.73
C TYR A 9 -8.19 9.85 -1.47
N GLN A 10 -8.85 10.80 -2.14
CA GLN A 10 -10.29 10.97 -1.99
C GLN A 10 -11.07 9.81 -2.61
N LYS A 11 -10.62 9.33 -3.76
CA LYS A 11 -11.28 8.20 -4.43
C LYS A 11 -11.27 6.95 -3.55
N PHE A 12 -10.14 6.64 -2.95
CA PHE A 12 -10.00 5.49 -2.05
C PHE A 12 -10.83 5.67 -0.79
N ARG A 13 -10.74 6.84 -0.18
CA ARG A 13 -11.44 7.17 1.04
C ARG A 13 -12.96 7.10 0.89
N ASN A 14 -13.47 7.51 -0.28
CA ASN A 14 -14.91 7.54 -0.56
C ASN A 14 -15.43 6.22 -1.14
N SER A 15 -14.56 5.25 -1.36
CA SER A 15 -14.96 3.95 -1.90
C SER A 15 -15.79 3.17 -0.88
N SER A 16 -16.85 2.50 -1.34
CA SER A 16 -17.66 1.61 -0.51
C SER A 16 -17.07 0.21 -0.42
N LEU A 17 -15.97 -0.06 -1.13
CA LEU A 17 -15.31 -1.36 -1.13
C LEU A 17 -14.65 -1.64 0.22
N ASP A 18 -14.90 -2.83 0.78
CA ASP A 18 -14.30 -3.24 2.05
C ASP A 18 -12.86 -3.72 1.84
N THR A 19 -11.94 -2.77 1.71
CA THR A 19 -10.53 -3.08 1.49
C THR A 19 -9.84 -3.62 2.75
N SER A 20 -10.50 -3.59 3.91
CA SER A 20 -9.94 -4.19 5.13
C SER A 20 -9.71 -5.69 4.96
N ALA A 21 -10.48 -6.34 4.08
CA ALA A 21 -10.30 -7.75 3.76
C ALA A 21 -8.90 -8.06 3.22
N VAL A 22 -8.25 -7.08 2.59
CA VAL A 22 -6.88 -7.21 2.06
C VAL A 22 -5.88 -6.34 2.83
N GLY A 23 -6.23 -5.94 4.05
CA GLY A 23 -5.30 -5.28 4.97
C GLY A 23 -5.22 -3.77 4.83
N LEU A 24 -6.23 -3.12 4.24
CA LEU A 24 -6.22 -1.67 4.04
C LEU A 24 -7.49 -1.04 4.60
N THR A 25 -7.39 -0.35 5.73
CA THR A 25 -8.49 0.45 6.26
C THR A 25 -8.27 1.90 5.86
N PRO A 26 -9.22 2.51 5.12
CA PRO A 26 -9.02 3.89 4.65
C PRO A 26 -8.75 4.86 5.79
N GLY A 27 -7.81 5.80 5.56
CA GLY A 27 -7.53 6.87 6.47
C GLY A 27 -8.54 8.01 6.34
N SER A 28 -8.40 9.01 7.19
CA SER A 28 -9.18 10.25 7.13
C SER A 28 -8.23 11.43 7.20
N GLU A 29 -8.75 12.63 6.96
CA GLU A 29 -7.94 13.85 7.04
C GLU A 29 -7.38 14.09 8.44
N SER A 30 -8.07 13.58 9.45
CA SER A 30 -7.62 13.67 10.84
C SER A 30 -6.72 12.50 11.25
N SER A 31 -6.50 11.52 10.38
CA SER A 31 -5.62 10.39 10.68
C SER A 31 -4.19 10.87 10.84
N TYR A 32 -3.58 10.53 11.97
CA TYR A 32 -2.22 10.94 12.28
C TYR A 32 -1.62 9.98 13.30
N TYR A 33 -0.32 9.76 13.19
CA TYR A 33 0.45 9.03 14.16
C TYR A 33 1.78 9.75 14.36
N GLY A 34 2.39 9.64 15.54
CA GLY A 34 3.62 10.37 15.86
C GLY A 34 4.75 10.20 14.85
N ALA A 35 4.84 9.05 14.18
CA ALA A 35 5.86 8.78 13.16
C ALA A 35 5.44 9.25 11.76
N THR A 36 4.19 9.71 11.57
CA THR A 36 3.73 10.19 10.26
C THR A 36 4.46 11.50 9.91
N PRO A 37 5.05 11.62 8.70
CA PRO A 37 5.68 12.88 8.29
C PRO A 37 4.69 14.05 8.30
N ASP A 38 5.18 15.25 8.62
CA ASP A 38 4.33 16.43 8.82
C ASP A 38 3.51 16.83 7.61
N ASN A 39 4.04 16.62 6.40
CA ASN A 39 3.38 16.99 5.15
C ASN A 39 2.70 15.80 4.46
N ALA A 40 2.41 14.75 5.23
CA ALA A 40 1.82 13.54 4.68
C ALA A 40 0.36 13.38 5.07
N ARG A 41 -0.41 12.72 4.19
CA ARG A 41 -1.78 12.30 4.47
C ARG A 41 -1.80 10.78 4.55
N VAL A 42 -2.47 10.24 5.58
CA VAL A 42 -2.62 8.79 5.74
C VAL A 42 -3.69 8.30 4.76
N ILE A 43 -3.30 7.43 3.84
CA ILE A 43 -4.20 6.82 2.86
C ILE A 43 -4.93 5.64 3.49
N ALA A 44 -4.19 4.76 4.16
CA ALA A 44 -4.75 3.54 4.73
C ALA A 44 -3.95 3.06 5.93
N TRP A 45 -4.64 2.43 6.86
CA TRP A 45 -4.05 1.78 8.02
C TRP A 45 -3.96 0.28 7.80
N ALA A 46 -2.88 -0.33 8.24
CA ALA A 46 -2.71 -1.79 8.21
C ALA A 46 -3.41 -2.49 9.38
N GLU A 47 -3.89 -1.73 10.34
CA GLU A 47 -4.58 -2.23 11.55
C GLU A 47 -3.70 -3.10 12.46
N ILE A 48 -2.37 -2.95 12.38
CA ILE A 48 -1.44 -3.67 13.22
C ILE A 48 -0.22 -2.79 13.51
N PHE A 49 0.18 -2.70 14.77
CA PHE A 49 1.37 -1.97 15.23
C PHE A 49 1.45 -0.51 14.78
N GLY A 50 0.32 0.11 14.46
CA GLY A 50 0.30 1.49 13.96
C GLY A 50 0.87 1.66 12.55
N ILE A 51 1.13 0.59 11.83
CA ILE A 51 1.66 0.62 10.46
C ILE A 51 0.60 1.23 9.54
N HIS A 52 1.03 2.16 8.70
CA HIS A 52 0.13 2.81 7.75
C HIS A 52 0.85 3.23 6.48
N PHE A 53 0.04 3.56 5.47
CA PHE A 53 0.51 4.01 4.17
C PHE A 53 0.12 5.48 4.00
N CYS A 54 1.03 6.29 3.50
CA CYS A 54 0.77 7.72 3.34
C CYS A 54 1.34 8.25 2.02
N CYS A 55 0.86 9.42 1.62
CA CYS A 55 1.44 10.19 0.53
C CYS A 55 1.82 11.56 1.04
N LYS A 56 2.91 12.12 0.50
CA LYS A 56 3.38 13.45 0.86
C LYS A 56 2.84 14.46 -0.13
N GLU A 57 2.59 15.67 0.35
CA GLU A 57 2.15 16.77 -0.51
C GLU A 57 3.16 16.98 -1.64
N GLY A 58 2.64 17.11 -2.86
CA GLY A 58 3.46 17.35 -4.05
C GLY A 58 4.16 16.11 -4.60
N SER A 59 3.87 14.93 -4.05
CA SER A 59 4.47 13.67 -4.50
C SER A 59 3.38 12.62 -4.73
N ASP A 60 3.57 11.78 -5.75
CA ASP A 60 2.68 10.66 -6.03
C ASP A 60 3.11 9.39 -5.30
N THR A 61 4.33 9.37 -4.77
CA THR A 61 4.90 8.20 -4.12
C THR A 61 4.10 7.80 -2.89
N ILE A 62 3.88 6.50 -2.73
CA ILE A 62 3.24 5.93 -1.55
C ILE A 62 4.34 5.44 -0.61
N TYR A 63 4.25 5.85 0.65
CA TYR A 63 5.21 5.49 1.70
C TYR A 63 4.57 4.58 2.73
N VAL A 64 5.37 3.68 3.29
CA VAL A 64 4.99 2.92 4.49
C VAL A 64 5.57 3.63 5.71
N VAL A 65 4.78 3.72 6.78
CA VAL A 65 5.26 4.19 8.07
C VAL A 65 5.15 3.03 9.07
N GLU A 66 6.27 2.63 9.64
CA GLU A 66 6.37 1.57 10.65
C GLU A 66 6.86 2.20 11.95
N PRO A 67 5.94 2.67 12.83
CA PRO A 67 6.33 3.44 14.03
C PRO A 67 7.30 2.72 14.97
N ASP A 68 7.22 1.38 15.03
CA ASP A 68 8.06 0.58 15.93
C ASP A 68 9.42 0.23 15.32
N ALA A 69 9.66 0.57 14.05
CA ALA A 69 10.94 0.32 13.41
C ALA A 69 11.98 1.35 13.85
N PRO A 70 13.30 1.04 13.72
CA PRO A 70 14.34 2.05 13.96
C PRO A 70 14.08 3.29 13.11
N LYS A 71 14.38 4.47 13.65
CA LYS A 71 14.04 5.76 13.04
C LYS A 71 14.44 5.85 11.56
N LYS A 72 15.59 5.30 11.18
CA LYS A 72 16.07 5.33 9.80
C LYS A 72 15.26 4.44 8.85
N LYS A 73 14.51 3.48 9.40
CA LYS A 73 13.71 2.53 8.62
C LYS A 73 12.21 2.71 8.82
N ALA A 74 11.81 3.71 9.59
CA ALA A 74 10.40 3.89 9.95
C ALA A 74 9.54 4.39 8.79
N VAL A 75 10.12 5.12 7.85
CA VAL A 75 9.40 5.65 6.68
C VAL A 75 10.19 5.32 5.42
N TYR A 76 9.56 4.64 4.47
CA TYR A 76 10.23 4.30 3.21
C TYR A 76 9.22 4.18 2.07
N PRO A 77 9.64 4.42 0.81
CA PRO A 77 8.74 4.32 -0.32
C PRO A 77 8.37 2.87 -0.61
N ILE A 78 7.10 2.63 -0.98
CA ILE A 78 6.61 1.30 -1.32
C ILE A 78 6.10 1.24 -2.75
N ALA A 79 5.61 2.35 -3.31
CA ALA A 79 5.14 2.42 -4.69
C ALA A 79 5.35 3.82 -5.24
N ALA A 80 5.58 3.91 -6.55
CA ALA A 80 5.79 5.18 -7.22
C ALA A 80 4.51 6.03 -7.30
N ASN A 81 3.35 5.37 -7.30
CA ASN A 81 2.05 6.03 -7.35
C ASN A 81 0.97 5.07 -6.85
N PHE A 82 -0.26 5.60 -6.71
CA PHE A 82 -1.36 4.81 -6.15
C PHE A 82 -1.77 3.63 -7.05
N PRO A 83 -1.91 3.77 -8.37
CA PRO A 83 -2.22 2.59 -9.20
C PRO A 83 -1.20 1.47 -9.09
N GLU A 84 0.09 1.78 -9.02
CA GLU A 84 1.12 0.77 -8.82
C GLU A 84 1.05 0.15 -7.43
N PHE A 85 0.69 0.94 -6.42
CA PHE A 85 0.42 0.42 -5.07
C PHE A 85 -0.70 -0.63 -5.10
N MET A 86 -1.80 -0.31 -5.79
CA MET A 86 -2.90 -1.26 -5.96
C MET A 86 -2.44 -2.50 -6.73
N GLY A 87 -1.58 -2.33 -7.73
CA GLY A 87 -0.99 -3.45 -8.47
C GLY A 87 -0.18 -4.38 -7.57
N LEU A 88 0.57 -3.81 -6.62
CA LEU A 88 1.30 -4.61 -5.64
C LEU A 88 0.35 -5.39 -4.72
N VAL A 89 -0.72 -4.76 -4.25
CA VAL A 89 -1.71 -5.42 -3.40
C VAL A 89 -2.34 -6.60 -4.15
N VAL A 90 -2.71 -6.40 -5.42
CA VAL A 90 -3.30 -7.45 -6.25
C VAL A 90 -2.29 -8.58 -6.46
N ALA A 91 -1.04 -8.25 -6.78
CA ALA A 91 -0.01 -9.24 -7.05
C ALA A 91 0.29 -10.10 -5.81
N CYS A 92 0.20 -9.52 -4.62
CA CYS A 92 0.55 -10.19 -3.37
C CYS A 92 -0.66 -10.66 -2.56
N ASN A 93 -1.87 -10.37 -3.03
CA ASN A 93 -3.14 -10.77 -2.42
C ASN A 93 -3.48 -10.07 -1.10
N HIS A 94 -2.55 -9.34 -0.50
CA HIS A 94 -2.77 -8.68 0.79
C HIS A 94 -1.69 -7.62 1.02
N ALA A 95 -2.08 -6.50 1.60
CA ALA A 95 -1.15 -5.39 1.83
C ALA A 95 -0.07 -5.72 2.85
N SER A 96 -0.34 -6.63 3.82
CA SER A 96 0.65 -6.97 4.84
C SER A 96 1.92 -7.60 4.28
N VAL A 97 1.84 -8.23 3.13
CA VAL A 97 3.01 -8.81 2.46
C VAL A 97 3.98 -7.71 2.04
N LEU A 98 3.44 -6.53 1.67
CA LEU A 98 4.25 -5.44 1.12
C LEU A 98 5.22 -4.85 2.14
N TRP A 99 4.73 -4.52 3.33
CA TRP A 99 5.63 -3.91 4.33
C TRP A 99 6.56 -4.94 4.98
N GLN A 100 6.19 -6.22 4.97
CA GLN A 100 7.07 -7.27 5.47
C GLN A 100 8.27 -7.50 4.55
N ALA A 101 8.15 -7.18 3.27
CA ALA A 101 9.21 -7.38 2.27
C ALA A 101 10.54 -6.70 2.66
N GLN A 102 10.48 -5.60 3.44
CA GLN A 102 11.67 -4.89 3.85
C GLN A 102 12.68 -5.78 4.58
N ASP A 103 12.17 -6.71 5.39
CA ASP A 103 13.00 -7.56 6.25
C ASP A 103 13.15 -8.99 5.72
N LEU A 104 12.68 -9.26 4.50
CA LEU A 104 12.70 -10.61 3.93
C LEU A 104 13.64 -10.72 2.74
N SER A 105 14.24 -11.90 2.58
CA SER A 105 14.91 -12.26 1.34
C SER A 105 13.86 -12.56 0.27
N ARG A 106 14.30 -12.62 -1.00
CA ARG A 106 13.38 -12.99 -2.10
C ARG A 106 12.72 -14.34 -1.84
N LYS A 107 13.48 -15.32 -1.40
CA LYS A 107 12.95 -16.66 -1.12
C LYS A 107 11.89 -16.62 -0.02
N GLU A 108 12.16 -15.89 1.05
CA GLU A 108 11.23 -15.73 2.16
C GLU A 108 9.96 -14.99 1.71
N PHE A 109 10.13 -13.93 0.90
CA PHE A 109 9.02 -13.17 0.37
C PHE A 109 8.13 -14.03 -0.53
N ASP A 110 8.71 -14.79 -1.45
CA ASP A 110 7.95 -15.65 -2.36
C ASP A 110 7.17 -16.71 -1.57
N ALA A 111 7.77 -17.26 -0.51
CA ALA A 111 7.09 -18.23 0.36
C ALA A 111 5.92 -17.59 1.09
N LEU A 112 6.09 -16.34 1.54
CA LEU A 112 5.02 -15.60 2.22
C LEU A 112 3.84 -15.34 1.28
N VAL A 113 4.11 -14.93 0.04
CA VAL A 113 3.05 -14.70 -0.95
C VAL A 113 2.27 -15.99 -1.21
N GLN A 114 2.98 -17.10 -1.40
CA GLN A 114 2.34 -18.38 -1.65
C GLN A 114 1.49 -18.85 -0.46
N LYS A 115 1.94 -18.59 0.74
CA LYS A 115 1.22 -18.93 1.96
C LYS A 115 -0.09 -18.12 2.11
N ASN A 116 -0.12 -16.91 1.60
CA ASN A 116 -1.27 -16.01 1.71
C ASN A 116 -2.22 -16.18 0.52
N LYS A 117 -2.78 -17.37 0.36
CA LYS A 117 -3.80 -17.61 -0.65
C LYS A 117 -5.07 -16.84 -0.26
N PRO A 118 -5.67 -16.08 -1.20
CA PRO A 118 -6.82 -15.27 -0.86
C PRO A 118 -8.08 -16.12 -0.64
N SER A 119 -8.88 -15.73 0.35
CA SER A 119 -10.21 -16.25 0.57
C SER A 119 -11.14 -15.80 -0.57
N MET A 120 -12.37 -16.33 -0.63
CA MET A 120 -13.36 -15.87 -1.60
C MET A 120 -13.64 -14.38 -1.46
N LYS A 121 -13.78 -13.90 -0.23
CA LYS A 121 -14.00 -12.47 0.02
C LYS A 121 -12.83 -11.63 -0.45
N GLN A 122 -11.61 -12.05 -0.16
CA GLN A 122 -10.40 -11.35 -0.60
C GLN A 122 -10.30 -11.31 -2.12
N ARG A 123 -10.58 -12.43 -2.80
CA ARG A 123 -10.59 -12.47 -4.27
C ARG A 123 -11.58 -11.49 -4.86
N SER A 124 -12.77 -11.40 -4.26
CA SER A 124 -13.80 -10.46 -4.70
C SER A 124 -13.32 -9.02 -4.56
N VAL A 125 -12.69 -8.68 -3.43
CA VAL A 125 -12.14 -7.35 -3.18
C VAL A 125 -11.00 -7.04 -4.16
N LEU A 126 -10.08 -8.00 -4.39
CA LEU A 126 -8.97 -7.81 -5.32
C LEU A 126 -9.48 -7.59 -6.74
N ARG A 127 -10.51 -8.32 -7.17
CA ARG A 127 -11.12 -8.12 -8.48
C ARG A 127 -11.73 -6.73 -8.59
N ALA A 128 -12.43 -6.28 -7.54
CA ALA A 128 -13.02 -4.95 -7.52
C ALA A 128 -11.94 -3.86 -7.58
N ILE A 129 -10.81 -4.04 -6.89
CA ILE A 129 -9.68 -3.13 -6.97
C ILE A 129 -9.21 -3.02 -8.43
N GLY A 130 -9.09 -4.15 -9.12
CA GLY A 130 -8.71 -4.17 -10.54
C GLY A 130 -9.68 -3.37 -11.41
N ASN A 131 -10.98 -3.51 -11.16
CA ASN A 131 -12.01 -2.83 -11.95
C ASN A 131 -12.10 -1.33 -11.65
N ILE A 132 -11.83 -0.92 -10.40
CA ILE A 132 -11.97 0.48 -9.97
C ILE A 132 -10.72 1.29 -10.33
N TYR A 133 -9.54 0.75 -10.08
CA TYR A 133 -8.28 1.50 -10.16
C TYR A 133 -7.44 1.15 -11.39
N HIS A 134 -7.79 0.11 -12.12
CA HIS A 134 -7.07 -0.35 -13.31
C HIS A 134 -5.55 -0.41 -13.09
N PRO A 135 -5.11 -1.13 -12.04
CA PRO A 135 -3.69 -1.16 -11.71
C PRO A 135 -2.88 -1.89 -12.77
N PRO A 136 -1.61 -1.48 -12.97
CA PRO A 136 -0.73 -2.24 -13.85
C PRO A 136 -0.40 -3.60 -13.24
N VAL A 137 -0.04 -4.56 -14.08
CA VAL A 137 0.45 -5.85 -13.63
C VAL A 137 1.89 -5.68 -13.15
N ILE A 138 2.15 -6.02 -11.89
CA ILE A 138 3.49 -5.98 -11.32
C ILE A 138 4.02 -7.42 -11.29
N ALA A 139 4.85 -7.76 -12.28
CA ALA A 139 5.32 -9.14 -12.46
C ALA A 139 6.30 -9.57 -11.35
N ASP A 140 7.09 -8.63 -10.83
CA ASP A 140 8.07 -8.90 -9.77
C ASP A 140 7.91 -7.89 -8.63
N PRO A 141 6.95 -8.10 -7.73
CA PRO A 141 6.71 -7.16 -6.63
C PRO A 141 7.94 -6.93 -5.74
N TYR A 142 8.67 -7.99 -5.42
CA TYR A 142 9.85 -7.88 -4.57
C TYR A 142 10.92 -7.01 -5.22
N GLY A 143 11.25 -7.29 -6.48
CA GLY A 143 12.22 -6.49 -7.23
C GLY A 143 11.78 -5.04 -7.39
N TYR A 144 10.51 -4.83 -7.67
CA TYR A 144 9.92 -3.49 -7.77
C TYR A 144 10.18 -2.68 -6.49
N MET A 145 9.84 -3.25 -5.34
CA MET A 145 9.97 -2.54 -4.07
C MET A 145 11.45 -2.33 -3.69
N LYS A 146 12.31 -3.31 -3.95
CA LYS A 146 13.75 -3.16 -3.68
C LYS A 146 14.37 -2.05 -4.54
N ASN A 147 14.01 -1.99 -5.82
CA ASN A 147 14.53 -0.97 -6.72
C ASN A 147 14.08 0.43 -6.33
N LEU A 148 12.86 0.56 -5.82
CA LEU A 148 12.32 1.85 -5.42
C LEU A 148 13.08 2.45 -4.22
N ARG A 149 13.66 1.62 -3.39
CA ARG A 149 14.38 2.05 -2.18
C ARG A 149 15.86 2.35 -2.41
N LYS A 150 16.36 2.13 -3.61
CA LYS A 150 17.74 2.46 -3.94
C LYS A 150 17.99 3.96 -4.04
#